data_4751196df6ef966c8b28f0be4e6100e1
#
_entry.id   4751196df6ef966c8b28f0be4e6100e1
#
_cell.length_a   1.000
_cell.length_b   1.000
_cell.length_c   1.000
_cell.angle_alpha   90.00
_cell.angle_beta   90.00
_cell.angle_gamma   90.00
#
_symmetry.space_group_name_H-M   'P 1'
#
loop_
_entity.id
_entity.type
_entity.pdbx_description
1 polymer ?
#
loop_
_entity_poly.entity_id
_entity_poly.type
_entity_poly.pdbx_seq_one_letter_code
_entity_poly.pdbx_strand_id
1 'polypeptide(L)'
;MTGYHGGKQRIGKYIADIINERLDNDITIKGYCEPFCGMLGVYSNIDNHPDIEYLAGDIDDDLISFWSSKSIPTTIISRPEYDMLKSDTSRKAERGFYGFYNGFTNKKFSGYFCHPNVNREKSRFLSSINRIENFHRKFPSANFSTGDYTQYSRLRNYIIYCDPPYENSRQHYLEKFDSEKFYSWCNAMSRHNIVYVSSYNIPDNLNWKVVWEKPIKNTCGTNINDNHRIERLYSVT
;
A
#
# COMPACT_ATOMS: atom_id res chain seq x y z
N MET A 1 -15.13 -1.50 1.50
CA MET A 1 -13.71 -1.15 1.46
C MET A 1 -12.91 -2.43 1.32
N THR A 2 -12.13 -2.56 0.24
CA THR A 2 -11.09 -3.59 0.21
C THR A 2 -10.12 -3.25 1.32
N GLY A 3 -10.20 -3.96 2.42
CA GLY A 3 -9.19 -3.86 3.45
C GLY A 3 -7.91 -4.50 2.93
N TYR A 4 -6.78 -3.96 3.35
CA TYR A 4 -5.46 -4.57 3.24
C TYR A 4 -4.90 -4.56 4.65
N HIS A 5 -4.36 -5.69 5.10
CA HIS A 5 -3.80 -5.74 6.45
C HIS A 5 -2.59 -4.81 6.53
N GLY A 6 -2.65 -3.80 7.40
CA GLY A 6 -1.67 -2.72 7.43
C GLY A 6 -1.92 -1.57 6.44
N GLY A 7 -2.91 -1.71 5.56
CA GLY A 7 -3.18 -0.69 4.53
C GLY A 7 -3.65 0.66 5.09
N LYS A 8 -3.26 1.73 4.45
CA LYS A 8 -3.46 3.13 4.86
C LYS A 8 -4.84 3.71 4.48
N GLN A 9 -5.86 2.88 4.16
CA GLN A 9 -7.15 3.36 3.64
C GLN A 9 -7.87 4.37 4.55
N ARG A 10 -7.63 4.30 5.88
CA ARG A 10 -8.27 5.21 6.86
C ARG A 10 -7.53 6.52 7.05
N ILE A 11 -6.23 6.53 6.76
CA ILE A 11 -5.35 7.68 7.01
C ILE A 11 -4.66 8.16 5.74
N GLY A 12 -4.76 7.41 4.64
CA GLY A 12 -4.07 7.68 3.39
C GLY A 12 -4.37 9.07 2.82
N LYS A 13 -5.59 9.58 3.03
CA LYS A 13 -5.90 10.95 2.62
C LYS A 13 -5.03 11.99 3.34
N TYR A 14 -4.84 11.88 4.66
CA TYR A 14 -4.02 12.84 5.40
C TYR A 14 -2.55 12.81 4.97
N ILE A 15 -2.02 11.62 4.67
CA ILE A 15 -0.66 11.46 4.14
C ILE A 15 -0.58 12.04 2.73
N ALA A 16 -1.58 11.74 1.89
CA ALA A 16 -1.65 12.25 0.52
C ALA A 16 -1.76 13.78 0.49
N ASP A 17 -2.52 14.41 1.40
CA ASP A 17 -2.65 15.87 1.46
C ASP A 17 -1.26 16.55 1.65
N ILE A 18 -0.37 15.96 2.47
CA ILE A 18 1.01 16.45 2.65
C ILE A 18 1.84 16.29 1.37
N ILE A 19 1.68 15.16 0.70
CA ILE A 19 2.40 14.87 -0.55
C ILE A 19 1.90 15.77 -1.68
N ASN A 20 0.59 15.95 -1.80
CA ASN A 20 -0.03 16.83 -2.80
C ASN A 20 0.44 18.29 -2.63
N GLU A 21 0.50 18.79 -1.39
CA GLU A 21 1.03 20.13 -1.12
C GLU A 21 2.48 20.29 -1.69
N ARG A 22 3.29 19.23 -1.62
CA ARG A 22 4.65 19.27 -2.20
C ARG A 22 4.62 19.17 -3.71
N LEU A 23 3.76 18.35 -4.30
CA LEU A 23 3.58 18.24 -5.75
C LEU A 23 3.11 19.57 -6.35
N ASP A 24 2.19 20.26 -5.67
CA ASP A 24 1.64 21.54 -6.13
C ASP A 24 2.66 22.70 -6.09
N ASN A 25 3.61 22.66 -5.14
CA ASN A 25 4.51 23.77 -4.86
C ASN A 25 5.94 23.59 -5.37
N ASP A 26 6.30 22.42 -5.91
CA ASP A 26 7.67 22.13 -6.37
C ASP A 26 7.69 21.58 -7.80
N ILE A 27 7.86 22.47 -8.75
CA ILE A 27 7.92 22.15 -10.19
C ILE A 27 9.15 21.33 -10.61
N THR A 28 10.11 21.11 -9.72
CA THR A 28 11.28 20.28 -10.01
C THR A 28 11.01 18.80 -9.85
N ILE A 29 9.87 18.43 -9.24
CA ILE A 29 9.45 17.06 -9.04
C ILE A 29 9.05 16.44 -10.38
N LYS A 30 9.68 15.31 -10.70
CA LYS A 30 9.46 14.56 -11.94
C LYS A 30 8.50 13.39 -11.80
N GLY A 31 8.21 12.98 -10.57
CA GLY A 31 7.32 11.86 -10.36
C GLY A 31 7.04 11.53 -8.91
N TYR A 32 6.11 10.60 -8.74
CA TYR A 32 5.69 10.01 -7.48
C TYR A 32 5.91 8.50 -7.51
N CYS A 33 6.42 7.92 -6.43
CA CYS A 33 6.71 6.48 -6.33
C CYS A 33 6.29 5.90 -4.99
N GLU A 34 5.55 4.77 -5.00
CA GLU A 34 5.29 3.92 -3.83
C GLU A 34 5.96 2.55 -4.02
N PRO A 35 7.16 2.29 -3.45
CA PRO A 35 7.84 0.99 -3.53
C PRO A 35 7.15 -0.15 -2.76
N PHE A 36 6.20 0.16 -1.88
CA PHE A 36 5.39 -0.76 -1.08
C PHE A 36 3.92 -0.41 -1.28
N CYS A 37 3.42 -0.52 -2.51
CA CYS A 37 2.14 0.07 -2.89
C CYS A 37 0.92 -0.65 -2.30
N GLY A 38 1.02 -1.93 -1.99
CA GLY A 38 -0.09 -2.72 -1.48
C GLY A 38 -1.38 -2.50 -2.27
N MET A 39 -2.46 -2.21 -1.56
CA MET A 39 -3.76 -1.86 -2.16
C MET A 39 -3.94 -0.36 -2.39
N LEU A 40 -2.86 0.38 -2.65
CA LEU A 40 -2.83 1.79 -3.06
C LEU A 40 -3.57 2.73 -2.08
N GLY A 41 -3.33 2.53 -0.78
CA GLY A 41 -4.06 3.25 0.28
C GLY A 41 -3.79 4.74 0.30
N VAL A 42 -2.57 5.18 0.04
CA VAL A 42 -2.16 6.57 -0.10
C VAL A 42 -2.26 7.01 -1.56
N TYR A 43 -1.69 6.23 -2.47
CA TYR A 43 -1.64 6.54 -3.90
C TYR A 43 -2.98 6.95 -4.51
N SER A 44 -4.09 6.28 -4.14
CA SER A 44 -5.42 6.61 -4.66
C SER A 44 -5.89 8.03 -4.31
N ASN A 45 -5.27 8.67 -3.32
CA ASN A 45 -5.58 10.03 -2.87
C ASN A 45 -4.58 11.08 -3.39
N ILE A 46 -3.50 10.67 -4.07
CA ILE A 46 -2.55 11.59 -4.71
C ILE A 46 -3.26 12.31 -5.85
N ASP A 47 -2.98 13.59 -6.03
CA ASP A 47 -3.51 14.35 -7.17
C ASP A 47 -2.75 14.00 -8.45
N ASN A 48 -3.49 13.96 -9.57
CA ASN A 48 -2.88 13.61 -10.84
C ASN A 48 -2.38 14.88 -11.54
N HIS A 49 -1.07 14.98 -11.70
CA HIS A 49 -0.38 16.02 -12.45
C HIS A 49 0.06 15.44 -13.79
N PRO A 50 -0.31 16.03 -14.92
CA PRO A 50 -0.04 15.45 -16.25
C PRO A 50 1.44 15.36 -16.62
N ASP A 51 2.28 16.18 -15.98
CA ASP A 51 3.69 16.34 -16.33
C ASP A 51 4.64 15.49 -15.48
N ILE A 52 4.12 14.65 -14.56
CA ILE A 52 4.94 13.80 -13.72
C ILE A 52 4.68 12.31 -13.97
N GLU A 53 5.69 11.50 -13.67
CA GLU A 53 5.61 10.04 -13.76
C GLU A 53 5.05 9.43 -12.46
N TYR A 54 4.23 8.38 -12.61
CA TYR A 54 3.59 7.68 -11.50
C TYR A 54 4.04 6.22 -11.43
N LEU A 55 4.79 5.86 -10.38
CA LEU A 55 5.37 4.53 -10.19
C LEU A 55 4.78 3.85 -8.94
N ALA A 56 4.54 2.56 -9.03
CA ALA A 56 4.14 1.73 -7.91
C ALA A 56 4.84 0.37 -7.96
N GLY A 57 5.30 -0.11 -6.83
CA GLY A 57 5.93 -1.42 -6.71
C GLY A 57 5.48 -2.18 -5.49
N ASP A 58 5.59 -3.48 -5.58
CA ASP A 58 5.41 -4.39 -4.46
C ASP A 58 6.17 -5.69 -4.72
N ILE A 59 6.52 -6.41 -3.67
CA ILE A 59 7.15 -7.73 -3.81
C ILE A 59 6.12 -8.81 -4.18
N ASP A 60 4.83 -8.55 -3.94
CA ASP A 60 3.75 -9.48 -4.27
C ASP A 60 3.38 -9.40 -5.76
N ASP A 61 3.89 -10.35 -6.54
CA ASP A 61 3.69 -10.44 -7.99
C ASP A 61 2.20 -10.63 -8.40
N ASP A 62 1.41 -11.32 -7.60
CA ASP A 62 -0.03 -11.44 -7.85
C ASP A 62 -0.72 -10.08 -7.75
N LEU A 63 -0.34 -9.29 -6.73
CA LEU A 63 -0.88 -7.95 -6.51
C LEU A 63 -0.50 -6.99 -7.65
N ILE A 64 0.76 -7.00 -8.05
CA ILE A 64 1.23 -6.18 -9.19
C ILE A 64 0.57 -6.64 -10.49
N SER A 65 0.43 -7.95 -10.70
CA SER A 65 -0.30 -8.48 -11.87
C SER A 65 -1.75 -8.00 -11.91
N PHE A 66 -2.43 -7.92 -10.75
CA PHE A 66 -3.78 -7.36 -10.66
C PHE A 66 -3.81 -5.87 -11.10
N TRP A 67 -2.96 -5.03 -10.52
CA TRP A 67 -2.93 -3.60 -10.85
C TRP A 67 -2.52 -3.33 -12.30
N SER A 68 -1.53 -4.08 -12.81
CA SER A 68 -1.03 -3.93 -14.19
C SER A 68 -2.04 -4.40 -15.23
N SER A 69 -2.85 -5.42 -14.93
CA SER A 69 -3.83 -5.98 -15.87
C SER A 69 -4.97 -5.02 -16.19
N LYS A 70 -5.21 -4.02 -15.33
CA LYS A 70 -6.39 -3.14 -15.37
C LYS A 70 -7.71 -3.94 -15.39
N SER A 71 -7.67 -5.20 -14.99
CA SER A 71 -8.82 -6.09 -14.97
C SER A 71 -9.76 -5.71 -13.82
N ILE A 72 -11.03 -5.54 -14.15
CA ILE A 72 -12.07 -5.23 -13.16
C ILE A 72 -12.81 -6.52 -12.79
N PRO A 73 -12.74 -6.95 -11.52
CA PRO A 73 -13.51 -8.10 -11.07
C PRO A 73 -15.02 -7.86 -11.23
N THR A 74 -15.74 -8.83 -11.81
CA THR A 74 -17.16 -8.68 -12.15
C THR A 74 -18.10 -9.43 -11.21
N THR A 75 -17.57 -10.39 -10.43
CA THR A 75 -18.37 -11.29 -9.60
C THR A 75 -17.78 -11.48 -8.22
N ILE A 76 -18.63 -11.81 -7.26
CA ILE A 76 -18.22 -12.30 -5.94
C ILE A 76 -17.97 -13.80 -6.07
N ILE A 77 -16.77 -14.26 -5.75
CA ILE A 77 -16.43 -15.69 -5.86
C ILE A 77 -16.92 -16.49 -4.65
N SER A 78 -17.21 -17.76 -4.90
CA SER A 78 -17.56 -18.74 -3.87
C SER A 78 -16.32 -19.25 -3.11
N ARG A 79 -16.55 -19.91 -1.96
CA ARG A 79 -15.45 -20.54 -1.21
C ARG A 79 -14.68 -21.59 -2.02
N PRO A 80 -15.33 -22.53 -2.73
CA PRO A 80 -14.60 -23.49 -3.57
C PRO A 80 -13.72 -22.81 -4.63
N GLU A 81 -14.21 -21.74 -5.25
CA GLU A 81 -13.45 -20.98 -6.24
C GLU A 81 -12.26 -20.24 -5.61
N TYR A 82 -12.44 -19.66 -4.42
CA TYR A 82 -11.34 -19.07 -3.66
C TYR A 82 -10.26 -20.10 -3.28
N ASP A 83 -10.68 -21.31 -2.86
CA ASP A 83 -9.75 -22.38 -2.50
C ASP A 83 -9.00 -22.90 -3.73
N MET A 84 -9.67 -23.02 -4.89
CA MET A 84 -9.01 -23.31 -6.17
C MET A 84 -8.00 -22.22 -6.55
N LEU A 85 -8.42 -20.96 -6.45
CA LEU A 85 -7.58 -19.82 -6.79
C LEU A 85 -6.31 -19.74 -5.93
N LYS A 86 -6.40 -20.17 -4.66
CA LYS A 86 -5.25 -20.23 -3.76
C LYS A 86 -4.13 -21.14 -4.28
N SER A 87 -4.46 -22.22 -4.97
CA SER A 87 -3.51 -23.20 -5.52
C SER A 87 -3.13 -22.92 -6.97
N ASP A 88 -3.96 -22.23 -7.73
CA ASP A 88 -3.71 -21.93 -9.15
C ASP A 88 -2.86 -20.67 -9.32
N THR A 89 -1.54 -20.85 -9.36
CA THR A 89 -0.57 -19.75 -9.51
C THR A 89 -0.55 -19.11 -10.91
N SER A 90 -1.28 -19.66 -11.88
CA SER A 90 -1.37 -19.09 -13.23
C SER A 90 -2.30 -17.87 -13.29
N ARG A 91 -3.28 -17.78 -12.38
CA ARG A 91 -4.30 -16.71 -12.31
C ARG A 91 -3.87 -15.53 -11.42
N LYS A 92 -2.68 -15.00 -11.64
CA LYS A 92 -2.04 -13.99 -10.78
C LYS A 92 -2.92 -12.77 -10.50
N ALA A 93 -3.50 -12.15 -11.52
CA ALA A 93 -4.34 -10.95 -11.35
C ALA A 93 -5.56 -11.21 -10.45
N GLU A 94 -6.24 -12.34 -10.63
CA GLU A 94 -7.37 -12.72 -9.78
C GLU A 94 -6.93 -13.04 -8.36
N ARG A 95 -5.78 -13.69 -8.19
CA ARG A 95 -5.16 -13.94 -6.89
C ARG A 95 -4.82 -12.64 -6.16
N GLY A 96 -4.33 -11.64 -6.89
CA GLY A 96 -3.99 -10.31 -6.38
C GLY A 96 -5.21 -9.55 -5.87
N PHE A 97 -6.40 -9.77 -6.43
CA PHE A 97 -7.63 -9.17 -5.91
C PHE A 97 -8.31 -10.06 -4.85
N TYR A 98 -8.76 -11.26 -5.26
CA TYR A 98 -9.60 -12.10 -4.40
C TYR A 98 -8.85 -12.66 -3.19
N GLY A 99 -7.54 -12.88 -3.30
CA GLY A 99 -6.73 -13.32 -2.18
C GLY A 99 -6.81 -12.37 -0.98
N PHE A 100 -6.86 -11.06 -1.24
CA PHE A 100 -7.04 -10.04 -0.20
C PHE A 100 -8.51 -9.73 0.07
N TYR A 101 -9.33 -9.57 -0.96
CA TYR A 101 -10.74 -9.20 -0.82
C TYR A 101 -11.53 -10.22 0.00
N ASN A 102 -11.36 -11.52 -0.28
CA ASN A 102 -11.98 -12.60 0.44
C ASN A 102 -11.09 -13.20 1.55
N GLY A 103 -9.87 -12.68 1.75
CA GLY A 103 -8.99 -13.08 2.83
C GLY A 103 -9.50 -12.61 4.20
N PHE A 104 -9.55 -13.50 5.19
CA PHE A 104 -9.93 -13.14 6.55
C PHE A 104 -8.98 -12.06 7.09
N THR A 105 -9.51 -11.01 7.70
CA THR A 105 -8.75 -9.82 8.13
C THR A 105 -7.96 -9.12 7.01
N ASN A 106 -8.36 -9.34 5.74
CA ASN A 106 -7.72 -8.78 4.55
C ASN A 106 -6.24 -9.18 4.38
N LYS A 107 -5.87 -10.35 4.87
CA LYS A 107 -4.60 -11.01 4.58
C LYS A 107 -4.80 -11.95 3.40
N LYS A 108 -3.84 -11.97 2.48
CA LYS A 108 -3.87 -12.81 1.29
C LYS A 108 -4.03 -14.29 1.67
N PHE A 109 -5.09 -14.91 1.20
CA PHE A 109 -5.41 -16.33 1.40
C PHE A 109 -5.38 -16.83 2.86
N SER A 110 -5.69 -15.97 3.83
CA SER A 110 -5.69 -16.29 5.27
C SER A 110 -6.95 -17.00 5.78
N GLY A 111 -7.84 -17.40 4.88
CA GLY A 111 -9.14 -18.01 5.11
C GLY A 111 -10.22 -17.25 4.38
N TYR A 112 -11.20 -17.98 3.84
CA TYR A 112 -12.29 -17.36 3.08
C TYR A 112 -13.21 -16.53 3.96
N PHE A 113 -13.44 -15.29 3.58
CA PHE A 113 -14.42 -14.40 4.17
C PHE A 113 -15.38 -13.86 3.12
N CYS A 114 -16.68 -14.00 3.41
CA CYS A 114 -17.77 -13.38 2.71
C CYS A 114 -18.75 -12.88 3.77
N HIS A 115 -19.25 -11.65 3.64
CA HIS A 115 -20.15 -11.11 4.66
C HIS A 115 -21.48 -11.89 4.63
N PRO A 116 -22.00 -12.39 5.80
CA PRO A 116 -23.19 -13.24 5.83
C PRO A 116 -24.47 -12.53 5.33
N ASN A 117 -24.53 -11.23 5.42
CA ASN A 117 -25.60 -10.44 4.83
C ASN A 117 -25.25 -10.12 3.36
N VAL A 118 -26.04 -10.67 2.44
CA VAL A 118 -25.83 -10.59 0.99
C VAL A 118 -25.80 -9.14 0.48
N ASN A 119 -26.68 -8.27 0.99
CA ASN A 119 -26.72 -6.86 0.56
C ASN A 119 -25.47 -6.10 1.01
N ARG A 120 -24.97 -6.37 2.22
CA ARG A 120 -23.72 -5.80 2.70
C ARG A 120 -22.52 -6.31 1.91
N GLU A 121 -22.50 -7.59 1.53
CA GLU A 121 -21.43 -8.13 0.68
C GLU A 121 -21.44 -7.50 -0.70
N LYS A 122 -22.61 -7.38 -1.35
CA LYS A 122 -22.75 -6.67 -2.62
C LYS A 122 -22.27 -5.22 -2.52
N SER A 123 -22.66 -4.49 -1.48
CA SER A 123 -22.21 -3.11 -1.25
C SER A 123 -20.71 -3.03 -1.06
N ARG A 124 -20.09 -3.95 -0.30
CA ARG A 124 -18.65 -4.04 -0.09
C ARG A 124 -17.92 -4.30 -1.41
N PHE A 125 -18.44 -5.23 -2.22
CA PHE A 125 -17.87 -5.56 -3.53
C PHE A 125 -17.92 -4.35 -4.47
N LEU A 126 -19.09 -3.75 -4.67
CA LEU A 126 -19.26 -2.59 -5.52
C LEU A 126 -18.40 -1.39 -5.10
N SER A 127 -18.30 -1.14 -3.80
CA SER A 127 -17.40 -0.09 -3.27
C SER A 127 -15.94 -0.36 -3.61
N SER A 128 -15.53 -1.64 -3.65
CA SER A 128 -14.18 -2.03 -4.04
C SER A 128 -13.95 -1.83 -5.52
N ILE A 129 -14.90 -2.24 -6.35
CA ILE A 129 -14.86 -2.08 -7.81
C ILE A 129 -14.78 -0.60 -8.19
N ASN A 130 -15.68 0.22 -7.67
CA ASN A 130 -15.70 1.66 -7.93
C ASN A 130 -14.35 2.33 -7.59
N ARG A 131 -13.69 1.87 -6.53
CA ARG A 131 -12.37 2.40 -6.15
C ARG A 131 -11.29 2.00 -7.15
N ILE A 132 -11.30 0.76 -7.63
CA ILE A 132 -10.36 0.27 -8.64
C ILE A 132 -10.56 1.05 -9.96
N GLU A 133 -11.80 1.18 -10.42
CA GLU A 133 -12.15 1.92 -11.63
C GLU A 133 -11.72 3.40 -11.53
N ASN A 134 -12.01 4.04 -10.40
CA ASN A 134 -11.62 5.42 -10.16
C ASN A 134 -10.11 5.60 -10.17
N PHE A 135 -9.36 4.64 -9.60
CA PHE A 135 -7.91 4.64 -9.63
C PHE A 135 -7.38 4.58 -11.08
N HIS A 136 -7.82 3.59 -11.87
CA HIS A 136 -7.37 3.45 -13.25
C HIS A 136 -7.78 4.63 -14.14
N ARG A 137 -8.92 5.27 -13.85
CA ARG A 137 -9.34 6.49 -14.55
C ARG A 137 -8.46 7.68 -14.18
N LYS A 138 -8.10 7.80 -12.89
CA LYS A 138 -7.27 8.90 -12.39
C LYS A 138 -5.82 8.76 -12.86
N PHE A 139 -5.28 7.55 -12.91
CA PHE A 139 -3.89 7.25 -13.25
C PHE A 139 -3.79 6.24 -14.40
N PRO A 140 -4.18 6.62 -15.62
CA PRO A 140 -4.19 5.69 -16.76
C PRO A 140 -2.79 5.23 -17.18
N SER A 141 -1.76 6.04 -16.87
CA SER A 141 -0.34 5.79 -17.18
C SER A 141 0.48 5.32 -15.97
N ALA A 142 -0.16 5.00 -14.82
CA ALA A 142 0.57 4.46 -13.68
C ALA A 142 1.34 3.19 -14.05
N ASN A 143 2.62 3.16 -13.72
CA ASN A 143 3.52 2.06 -14.03
C ASN A 143 3.74 1.19 -12.80
N PHE A 144 3.44 -0.10 -12.93
CA PHE A 144 3.54 -1.09 -11.85
C PHE A 144 4.69 -2.04 -12.10
N SER A 145 5.49 -2.34 -11.06
CA SER A 145 6.59 -3.31 -11.16
C SER A 145 6.70 -4.20 -9.93
N THR A 146 6.89 -5.50 -10.17
CA THR A 146 7.20 -6.46 -9.11
C THR A 146 8.67 -6.37 -8.75
N GLY A 147 8.98 -6.34 -7.45
CA GLY A 147 10.35 -6.43 -6.96
C GLY A 147 10.58 -5.71 -5.65
N ASP A 148 11.83 -5.78 -5.21
CA ASP A 148 12.31 -5.10 -4.01
C ASP A 148 12.40 -3.58 -4.24
N TYR A 149 12.23 -2.79 -3.17
CA TYR A 149 12.27 -1.32 -3.22
C TYR A 149 13.59 -0.77 -3.81
N THR A 150 14.68 -1.51 -3.76
CA THR A 150 15.98 -1.09 -4.31
C THR A 150 15.99 -0.93 -5.82
N GLN A 151 15.00 -1.49 -6.56
CA GLN A 151 14.83 -1.26 -8.00
C GLN A 151 14.68 0.23 -8.34
N TYR A 152 14.21 1.04 -7.38
CA TYR A 152 14.01 2.47 -7.51
C TYR A 152 15.24 3.33 -7.16
N SER A 153 16.39 2.74 -6.89
CA SER A 153 17.61 3.45 -6.43
C SER A 153 18.17 4.50 -7.41
N ARG A 154 17.71 4.46 -8.67
CA ARG A 154 18.15 5.42 -9.70
C ARG A 154 17.23 6.64 -9.84
N LEU A 155 16.11 6.70 -9.12
CA LEU A 155 15.19 7.83 -9.19
C LEU A 155 15.85 9.11 -8.67
N ARG A 156 15.52 10.24 -9.32
CA ARG A 156 15.99 11.58 -8.98
C ARG A 156 14.86 12.58 -9.18
N ASN A 157 14.69 13.47 -8.21
CA ASN A 157 13.62 14.48 -8.19
C ASN A 157 12.21 13.84 -8.09
N TYR A 158 12.07 12.77 -7.34
CA TYR A 158 10.78 12.12 -7.05
C TYR A 158 10.34 12.39 -5.61
N ILE A 159 9.03 12.34 -5.39
CA ILE A 159 8.51 12.05 -4.06
C ILE A 159 8.37 10.53 -3.95
N ILE A 160 9.02 9.95 -2.94
CA ILE A 160 8.98 8.52 -2.67
C ILE A 160 8.28 8.31 -1.33
N TYR A 161 7.14 7.63 -1.34
CA TYR A 161 6.42 7.27 -0.12
C TYR A 161 6.59 5.78 0.18
N CYS A 162 7.09 5.46 1.36
CA CYS A 162 7.35 4.09 1.81
C CYS A 162 6.45 3.70 2.98
N ASP A 163 5.78 2.57 2.85
CA ASP A 163 5.01 1.89 3.91
C ASP A 163 5.54 0.46 4.09
N PRO A 164 6.77 0.28 4.63
CA PRO A 164 7.40 -1.02 4.74
C PRO A 164 6.69 -1.91 5.77
N PRO A 165 6.92 -3.23 5.77
CA PRO A 165 6.50 -4.10 6.87
C PRO A 165 7.08 -3.60 8.18
N TYR A 166 6.22 -3.37 9.21
CA TYR A 166 6.69 -2.87 10.50
C TYR A 166 7.42 -3.95 11.29
N GLU A 167 8.48 -3.56 11.95
CA GLU A 167 9.16 -4.39 12.95
C GLU A 167 8.14 -4.88 13.98
N ASN A 168 8.08 -6.09 14.35
CA ASN A 168 7.05 -6.69 15.22
C ASN A 168 5.68 -6.97 14.58
N SER A 169 5.47 -6.73 13.30
CA SER A 169 4.30 -7.32 12.66
C SER A 169 4.49 -8.84 12.55
N ARG A 170 3.55 -9.64 13.08
CA ARG A 170 3.53 -11.11 12.94
C ARG A 170 3.24 -11.53 11.50
N GLN A 171 3.87 -10.88 10.54
CA GLN A 171 3.71 -11.22 9.14
C GLN A 171 4.75 -12.29 8.80
N HIS A 172 4.29 -13.48 8.52
CA HIS A 172 5.06 -14.59 7.96
C HIS A 172 5.38 -14.29 6.48
N TYR A 173 6.16 -13.24 6.21
CA TYR A 173 6.81 -13.14 4.92
C TYR A 173 8.07 -14.00 4.96
N LEU A 174 8.34 -14.72 3.87
CA LEU A 174 9.31 -15.80 3.75
C LEU A 174 10.76 -15.38 4.05
N GLU A 175 11.05 -14.08 4.13
CA GLU A 175 12.32 -13.53 4.58
C GLU A 175 12.06 -12.36 5.53
N LYS A 176 12.88 -12.27 6.58
CA LYS A 176 12.81 -11.16 7.53
C LYS A 176 13.20 -9.87 6.80
N PHE A 177 12.31 -8.87 6.79
CA PHE A 177 12.58 -7.55 6.23
C PHE A 177 13.80 -6.93 6.92
N ASP A 178 14.79 -6.53 6.12
CA ASP A 178 16.03 -5.90 6.61
C ASP A 178 15.81 -4.40 6.78
N SER A 179 15.43 -4.01 7.99
CA SER A 179 15.14 -2.62 8.33
C SER A 179 16.38 -1.73 8.25
N GLU A 180 17.59 -2.24 8.59
CA GLU A 180 18.83 -1.45 8.54
C GLU A 180 19.19 -1.12 7.08
N LYS A 181 19.12 -2.11 6.19
CA LYS A 181 19.30 -1.91 4.75
C LYS A 181 18.28 -0.91 4.20
N PHE A 182 17.02 -1.03 4.63
CA PHE A 182 15.96 -0.11 4.20
C PHE A 182 16.21 1.32 4.67
N TYR A 183 16.57 1.55 5.92
CA TYR A 183 16.88 2.89 6.44
C TYR A 183 18.09 3.50 5.73
N SER A 184 19.12 2.70 5.49
CA SER A 184 20.30 3.12 4.71
C SER A 184 19.92 3.53 3.28
N TRP A 185 19.02 2.77 2.64
CA TRP A 185 18.50 3.11 1.32
C TRP A 185 17.67 4.41 1.34
N CYS A 186 16.79 4.61 2.32
CA CYS A 186 16.02 5.85 2.46
C CYS A 186 16.94 7.07 2.60
N ASN A 187 17.98 6.99 3.43
CA ASN A 187 18.98 8.06 3.59
C ASN A 187 19.77 8.32 2.30
N ALA A 188 20.07 7.29 1.52
CA ALA A 188 20.71 7.47 0.22
C ALA A 188 19.78 8.14 -0.80
N MET A 189 18.51 7.76 -0.79
CA MET A 189 17.49 8.31 -1.70
C MET A 189 17.14 9.76 -1.39
N SER A 190 17.15 10.17 -0.10
CA SER A 190 16.81 11.53 0.31
C SER A 190 17.79 12.59 -0.22
N ARG A 191 19.00 12.20 -0.61
CA ARG A 191 19.99 13.11 -1.21
C ARG A 191 19.53 13.72 -2.55
N HIS A 192 18.59 13.06 -3.23
CA HIS A 192 18.15 13.45 -4.57
C HIS A 192 16.63 13.40 -4.76
N ASN A 193 15.90 13.05 -3.70
CA ASN A 193 14.45 12.88 -3.73
C ASN A 193 13.85 13.36 -2.40
N ILE A 194 12.56 13.62 -2.40
CA ILE A 194 11.80 13.80 -1.16
C ILE A 194 11.33 12.41 -0.72
N VAL A 195 11.75 11.95 0.45
CA VAL A 195 11.40 10.61 0.95
C VAL A 195 10.54 10.72 2.20
N TYR A 196 9.38 10.07 2.16
CA TYR A 196 8.47 9.91 3.30
C TYR A 196 8.36 8.45 3.71
N VAL A 197 8.37 8.19 5.01
CA VAL A 197 8.24 6.84 5.56
C VAL A 197 7.14 6.80 6.61
N SER A 198 6.17 5.90 6.45
CA SER A 198 5.20 5.57 7.50
C SER A 198 5.78 4.54 8.45
N SER A 199 5.71 4.81 9.76
CA SER A 199 6.08 3.85 10.80
C SER A 199 5.47 4.24 12.14
N TYR A 200 5.38 3.27 13.07
CA TYR A 200 5.07 3.56 14.47
C TYR A 200 6.26 4.18 15.19
N ASN A 201 7.45 3.65 14.96
CA ASN A 201 8.71 4.12 15.50
C ASN A 201 9.83 3.89 14.49
N ILE A 202 10.89 4.65 14.62
CA ILE A 202 12.16 4.47 13.92
C ILE A 202 13.27 4.44 14.98
N PRO A 203 14.46 3.89 14.69
CA PRO A 203 15.64 3.98 15.57
C PRO A 203 16.00 5.43 15.92
N ASP A 204 16.37 5.67 17.17
CA ASP A 204 16.67 7.02 17.68
C ASP A 204 17.86 7.71 16.98
N ASN A 205 18.75 6.93 16.38
CA ASN A 205 19.89 7.44 15.62
C ASN A 205 19.53 7.95 14.22
N LEU A 206 18.27 7.77 13.78
CA LEU A 206 17.76 8.35 12.54
C LEU A 206 17.17 9.73 12.85
N ASN A 207 17.84 10.79 12.40
CA ASN A 207 17.41 12.17 12.61
C ASN A 207 16.26 12.58 11.64
N TRP A 208 15.30 11.69 11.39
CA TRP A 208 14.17 11.97 10.52
C TRP A 208 13.11 12.79 11.24
N LYS A 209 12.51 13.73 10.53
CA LYS A 209 11.51 14.64 11.09
C LYS A 209 10.11 14.04 11.02
N VAL A 210 9.38 13.97 12.14
CA VAL A 210 7.94 13.70 12.13
C VAL A 210 7.22 14.88 11.50
N VAL A 211 6.52 14.66 10.38
CA VAL A 211 5.73 15.69 9.67
C VAL A 211 4.23 15.53 9.91
N TRP A 212 3.81 14.34 10.36
CA TRP A 212 2.44 14.06 10.74
C TRP A 212 2.39 12.86 11.69
N GLU A 213 1.43 12.88 12.62
CA GLU A 213 1.13 11.72 13.46
C GLU A 213 -0.35 11.63 13.82
N LYS A 214 -0.81 10.41 14.06
CA LYS A 214 -2.18 10.15 14.49
C LYS A 214 -2.27 8.90 15.37
N PRO A 215 -2.97 8.98 16.53
CA PRO A 215 -3.32 7.80 17.30
C PRO A 215 -4.27 6.89 16.50
N ILE A 216 -3.93 5.60 16.40
CA ILE A 216 -4.78 4.59 15.78
C ILE A 216 -5.20 3.56 16.81
N LYS A 217 -6.51 3.25 16.82
CA LYS A 217 -7.05 2.18 17.69
C LYS A 217 -6.86 0.83 17.00
N ASN A 218 -6.19 -0.10 17.67
CA ASN A 218 -6.18 -1.50 17.24
C ASN A 218 -7.58 -2.11 17.41
N THR A 219 -8.20 -2.52 16.30
CA THR A 219 -9.50 -3.20 16.32
C THR A 219 -9.38 -4.73 16.46
N CYS A 220 -8.18 -5.28 16.49
CA CYS A 220 -7.91 -6.74 16.48
C CYS A 220 -6.83 -7.12 17.51
N GLY A 221 -7.05 -6.85 18.79
CA GLY A 221 -6.13 -7.30 19.85
C GLY A 221 -6.88 -7.67 21.12
N THR A 222 -6.58 -8.83 21.70
CA THR A 222 -7.13 -9.30 22.98
C THR A 222 -6.46 -8.66 24.20
N ASN A 223 -5.39 -7.87 24.01
CA ASN A 223 -4.68 -7.20 25.09
C ASN A 223 -5.04 -5.71 25.15
N ILE A 224 -5.68 -5.33 26.25
CA ILE A 224 -6.14 -3.96 26.55
C ILE A 224 -4.97 -2.93 26.57
N ASN A 225 -3.75 -3.36 26.83
CA ASN A 225 -2.56 -2.51 26.91
C ASN A 225 -1.94 -2.15 25.55
N ASP A 226 -2.38 -2.73 24.44
CA ASP A 226 -1.84 -2.53 23.09
C ASP A 226 -2.71 -1.57 22.24
N ASN A 227 -3.64 -0.84 22.88
CA ASN A 227 -4.73 -0.13 22.19
C ASN A 227 -4.37 1.25 21.62
N HIS A 228 -3.18 1.77 21.86
CA HIS A 228 -2.80 3.10 21.38
C HIS A 228 -1.45 3.07 20.67
N ARG A 229 -1.48 2.79 19.36
CA ARG A 229 -0.32 3.02 18.50
C ARG A 229 -0.44 4.39 17.86
N ILE A 230 0.67 5.08 17.74
CA ILE A 230 0.73 6.35 17.00
C ILE A 230 1.34 6.02 15.64
N GLU A 231 0.56 6.22 14.60
CA GLU A 231 1.07 6.19 13.23
C GLU A 231 1.75 7.51 12.93
N ARG A 232 2.95 7.48 12.41
CA ARG A 232 3.75 8.66 12.07
C ARG A 232 4.16 8.64 10.62
N LEU A 233 4.20 9.83 10.03
CA LEU A 233 4.86 10.07 8.76
C LEU A 233 6.16 10.82 9.02
N TYR A 234 7.25 10.20 8.65
CA TYR A 234 8.59 10.77 8.76
C TYR A 234 9.03 11.34 7.42
N SER A 235 9.64 12.52 7.43
CA SER A 235 10.41 13.05 6.32
C SER A 235 11.87 12.69 6.55
N VAL A 236 12.49 12.02 5.59
CA VAL A 236 13.89 11.64 5.62
C VAL A 236 14.73 12.86 5.23
N THR A 237 15.63 13.27 6.11
CA THR A 237 16.48 14.47 5.93
C THR A 237 17.93 14.10 5.62
#